data_934d36339a827721d77fc5c0e9abfbf7
#
_entry.id   934d36339a827721d77fc5c0e9abfbf7
#
_cell.length_a   1.000
_cell.length_b   1.000
_cell.length_c   1.000
_cell.angle_alpha   90.00
_cell.angle_beta   90.00
_cell.angle_gamma   90.00
#
_symmetry.space_group_name_H-M   'P 1'
#
loop_
_entity.id
_entity.type
_entity.pdbx_description
1 polymer ?
#
loop_
_entity_poly.entity_id
_entity_poly.type
_entity_poly.pdbx_seq_one_letter_code
_entity_poly.pdbx_strand_id
1 'polypeptide(L)'
;MEEGEHIVLNGRLHWVSICEYIFFSIFLFLLGIGFVVAGVMVPNPLFYIAAGVSVLVALIVYLVGRLIRTRTEFAVTTDRFIQKEGILNVKMTEIPLYKIETVNFYQSFWQRMLGTGCIEMVGSGGTSHQIHRIEHPMEVRKTIVSAINKQDSKLQVQET
;
A
#
# COMPACT_ATOMS: atom_id res chain seq x y z
N MET A 1 -15.48 16.55 4.89
CA MET A 1 -15.64 16.15 6.29
C MET A 1 -16.92 16.80 6.76
N GLU A 2 -17.86 16.00 7.23
CA GLU A 2 -19.11 16.51 7.79
C GLU A 2 -18.86 16.99 9.23
N GLU A 3 -19.71 17.90 9.74
CA GLU A 3 -19.58 18.44 11.09
C GLU A 3 -19.68 17.30 12.13
N GLY A 4 -18.57 17.02 12.85
CA GLY A 4 -18.46 15.95 13.84
C GLY A 4 -17.66 14.72 13.40
N GLU A 5 -17.21 14.64 12.14
CA GLU A 5 -16.38 13.55 11.66
C GLU A 5 -14.93 13.73 12.10
N HIS A 6 -14.40 12.77 12.87
CA HIS A 6 -13.01 12.78 13.34
C HIS A 6 -12.23 11.60 12.73
N ILE A 7 -10.97 11.86 12.36
CA ILE A 7 -10.06 10.81 11.95
C ILE A 7 -9.67 9.99 13.18
N VAL A 8 -10.00 8.71 13.16
CA VAL A 8 -9.71 7.75 14.23
C VAL A 8 -8.34 7.13 14.01
N LEU A 9 -7.99 6.89 12.75
CA LEU A 9 -6.70 6.29 12.37
C LEU A 9 -6.28 6.80 11.00
N ASN A 10 -5.01 7.21 10.90
CA ASN A 10 -4.37 7.51 9.63
C ASN A 10 -3.25 6.50 9.41
N GLY A 11 -3.37 5.68 8.39
CA GLY A 11 -2.42 4.63 8.07
C GLY A 11 -1.72 4.87 6.73
N ARG A 12 -0.49 4.35 6.64
CA ARG A 12 0.32 4.37 5.42
C ARG A 12 0.72 2.95 5.05
N LEU A 13 1.05 2.74 3.79
CA LEU A 13 1.62 1.47 3.35
C LEU A 13 3.00 1.26 3.96
N HIS A 14 3.24 0.01 4.39
CA HIS A 14 4.52 -0.40 4.93
C HIS A 14 5.63 -0.31 3.89
N TRP A 15 6.88 -0.10 4.35
CA TRP A 15 8.06 -0.03 3.47
C TRP A 15 8.27 -1.29 2.61
N VAL A 16 7.77 -2.44 3.02
CA VAL A 16 7.75 -3.69 2.26
C VAL A 16 7.05 -3.54 0.90
N SER A 17 6.15 -2.56 0.75
CA SER A 17 5.51 -2.30 -0.55
C SER A 17 6.50 -1.88 -1.64
N ILE A 18 7.68 -1.40 -1.28
CA ILE A 18 8.74 -1.03 -2.22
C ILE A 18 9.87 -2.06 -2.31
N CYS A 19 9.86 -3.10 -1.48
CA CYS A 19 10.93 -4.12 -1.49
C CYS A 19 11.12 -4.76 -2.86
N GLU A 20 10.04 -5.05 -3.58
CA GLU A 20 10.10 -5.60 -4.94
C GLU A 20 10.83 -4.64 -5.89
N TYR A 21 10.52 -3.34 -5.82
CA TYR A 21 11.16 -2.32 -6.65
C TYR A 21 12.64 -2.14 -6.26
N ILE A 22 12.97 -2.20 -4.97
CA ILE A 22 14.35 -2.11 -4.50
C ILE A 22 15.15 -3.32 -4.98
N PHE A 23 14.61 -4.53 -4.82
CA PHE A 23 15.27 -5.75 -5.26
C PHE A 23 15.55 -5.73 -6.77
N PHE A 24 14.55 -5.33 -7.56
CA PHE A 24 14.70 -5.24 -9.02
C PHE A 24 15.67 -4.14 -9.43
N SER A 25 15.68 -3.01 -8.73
CA SER A 25 16.65 -1.92 -8.94
C SER A 25 18.08 -2.37 -8.65
N ILE A 26 18.30 -3.07 -7.53
CA ILE A 26 19.62 -3.62 -7.18
C ILE A 26 20.09 -4.62 -8.23
N PHE A 27 19.19 -5.51 -8.68
CA PHE A 27 19.52 -6.47 -9.73
C PHE A 27 19.97 -5.78 -11.03
N LEU A 28 19.23 -4.78 -11.50
CA LEU A 28 19.59 -4.00 -12.68
C LEU A 28 20.91 -3.24 -12.50
N PHE A 29 21.16 -2.72 -11.31
CA PHE A 29 22.42 -2.03 -11.00
C PHE A 29 23.62 -2.98 -11.06
N LEU A 30 23.51 -4.18 -10.49
CA LEU A 30 24.54 -5.22 -10.55
C LEU A 30 24.80 -5.69 -12.00
N LEU A 31 23.72 -5.79 -12.78
CA LEU A 31 23.82 -6.10 -14.22
C LEU A 31 24.58 -5.01 -14.97
N GLY A 32 24.38 -3.74 -14.63
CA GLY A 32 25.14 -2.62 -15.16
C GLY A 32 26.64 -2.71 -14.85
N ILE A 33 27.00 -3.08 -13.63
CA ILE A 33 28.39 -3.34 -13.25
C ILE A 33 28.97 -4.48 -14.08
N GLY A 34 28.22 -5.56 -14.28
CA GLY A 34 28.64 -6.67 -15.17
C GLY A 34 28.96 -6.23 -16.60
N PHE A 35 28.15 -5.33 -17.16
CA PHE A 35 28.42 -4.76 -18.49
C PHE A 35 29.69 -3.91 -18.53
N VAL A 36 29.97 -3.15 -17.48
CA VAL A 36 31.24 -2.39 -17.39
C VAL A 36 32.44 -3.33 -17.40
N VAL A 37 32.38 -4.38 -16.56
CA VAL A 37 33.47 -5.38 -16.50
C VAL A 37 33.66 -6.09 -17.86
N ALA A 38 32.56 -6.47 -18.51
CA ALA A 38 32.63 -7.07 -19.87
C ALA A 38 33.23 -6.12 -20.90
N GLY A 39 32.91 -4.81 -20.82
CA GLY A 39 33.45 -3.79 -21.71
C GLY A 39 34.98 -3.57 -21.55
N VAL A 40 35.51 -3.82 -20.35
CA VAL A 40 36.96 -3.81 -20.10
C VAL A 40 37.64 -5.01 -20.70
N MET A 41 37.00 -6.19 -20.65
CA MET A 41 37.58 -7.44 -21.24
C MET A 41 37.45 -7.48 -22.74
N VAL A 42 36.35 -7.00 -23.30
CA VAL A 42 36.09 -6.93 -24.74
C VAL A 42 35.84 -5.48 -25.08
N PRO A 43 36.82 -4.72 -25.60
CA PRO A 43 36.69 -3.29 -25.83
C PRO A 43 35.69 -2.98 -26.95
N ASN A 44 34.41 -2.94 -26.55
CA ASN A 44 33.30 -2.62 -27.41
C ASN A 44 32.44 -1.53 -26.74
N PRO A 45 32.22 -0.37 -27.38
CA PRO A 45 31.48 0.74 -26.80
C PRO A 45 30.04 0.40 -26.47
N LEU A 46 29.45 -0.63 -27.08
CA LEU A 46 28.09 -1.08 -26.81
C LEU A 46 27.90 -1.53 -25.35
N PHE A 47 28.91 -2.12 -24.71
CA PHE A 47 28.83 -2.53 -23.31
C PHE A 47 28.70 -1.32 -22.35
N TYR A 48 29.40 -0.23 -22.63
CA TYR A 48 29.29 0.98 -21.81
C TYR A 48 27.94 1.67 -21.98
N ILE A 49 27.38 1.65 -23.19
CA ILE A 49 26.01 2.15 -23.44
C ILE A 49 24.99 1.30 -22.69
N ALA A 50 25.09 -0.05 -22.77
CA ALA A 50 24.23 -0.96 -22.06
C ALA A 50 24.30 -0.78 -20.53
N ALA A 51 25.50 -0.55 -19.99
CA ALA A 51 25.70 -0.23 -18.58
C ALA A 51 25.00 1.06 -18.19
N GLY A 52 25.14 2.14 -18.96
CA GLY A 52 24.49 3.42 -18.72
C GLY A 52 22.96 3.30 -18.72
N VAL A 53 22.42 2.58 -19.71
CA VAL A 53 20.97 2.33 -19.81
C VAL A 53 20.46 1.52 -18.62
N SER A 54 21.16 0.46 -18.19
CA SER A 54 20.72 -0.36 -17.06
C SER A 54 20.70 0.41 -15.75
N VAL A 55 21.70 1.26 -15.50
CA VAL A 55 21.74 2.14 -14.31
C VAL A 55 20.60 3.17 -14.33
N LEU A 56 20.32 3.76 -15.49
CA LEU A 56 19.22 4.73 -15.63
C LEU A 56 17.87 4.07 -15.39
N VAL A 57 17.64 2.88 -15.93
CA VAL A 57 16.41 2.11 -15.68
C VAL A 57 16.30 1.72 -14.22
N ALA A 58 17.39 1.29 -13.56
CA ALA A 58 17.42 0.99 -12.14
C ALA A 58 16.97 2.19 -11.29
N LEU A 59 17.47 3.38 -11.62
CA LEU A 59 17.10 4.61 -10.94
C LEU A 59 15.61 4.95 -11.11
N ILE A 60 15.08 4.81 -12.33
CA ILE A 60 13.66 5.06 -12.62
C ILE A 60 12.78 4.09 -11.82
N VAL A 61 13.11 2.79 -11.82
CA VAL A 61 12.37 1.77 -11.08
C VAL A 61 12.34 2.09 -9.58
N TYR A 62 13.48 2.48 -9.01
CA TYR A 62 13.57 2.89 -7.61
C TYR A 62 12.69 4.11 -7.30
N LEU A 63 12.75 5.15 -8.12
CA LEU A 63 11.96 6.37 -7.95
C LEU A 63 10.46 6.09 -8.05
N VAL A 64 10.04 5.28 -9.02
CA VAL A 64 8.63 4.87 -9.17
C VAL A 64 8.14 4.14 -7.92
N GLY A 65 8.91 3.16 -7.42
CA GLY A 65 8.56 2.45 -6.20
C GLY A 65 8.40 3.38 -4.99
N ARG A 66 9.31 4.35 -4.85
CA ARG A 66 9.24 5.36 -3.79
C ARG A 66 8.01 6.27 -3.92
N LEU A 67 7.67 6.69 -5.13
CA LEU A 67 6.49 7.51 -5.39
C LEU A 67 5.19 6.78 -5.07
N ILE A 68 5.08 5.51 -5.45
CA ILE A 68 3.89 4.68 -5.15
C ILE A 68 3.65 4.62 -3.64
N ARG A 69 4.69 4.39 -2.83
CA ARG A 69 4.57 4.33 -1.37
C ARG A 69 4.07 5.65 -0.77
N THR A 70 4.61 6.78 -1.22
CA THR A 70 4.29 8.10 -0.65
C THR A 70 2.91 8.60 -1.04
N ARG A 71 2.28 8.03 -2.07
CA ARG A 71 1.00 8.49 -2.62
C ARG A 71 -0.20 7.62 -2.29
N THR A 72 0.01 6.54 -1.54
CA THR A 72 -1.07 5.68 -1.07
C THR A 72 -1.25 5.88 0.43
N GLU A 73 -2.36 6.48 0.80
CA GLU A 73 -2.74 6.75 2.19
C GLU A 73 -4.17 6.23 2.42
N PHE A 74 -4.45 5.77 3.64
CA PHE A 74 -5.81 5.43 4.05
C PHE A 74 -6.11 6.04 5.42
N ALA A 75 -7.36 6.37 5.63
CA ALA A 75 -7.85 6.88 6.89
C ALA A 75 -9.14 6.17 7.30
N VAL A 76 -9.27 5.91 8.58
CA VAL A 76 -10.52 5.47 9.20
C VAL A 76 -11.08 6.65 9.98
N THR A 77 -12.26 7.09 9.61
CA THR A 77 -13.01 8.11 10.35
C THR A 77 -14.07 7.47 11.23
N THR A 78 -14.84 8.26 11.94
CA THR A 78 -15.97 7.78 12.73
C THR A 78 -17.10 7.17 11.88
N ASP A 79 -17.22 7.56 10.60
CA ASP A 79 -18.38 7.24 9.78
C ASP A 79 -18.04 6.50 8.48
N ARG A 80 -16.80 6.63 8.01
CA ARG A 80 -16.37 6.02 6.75
C ARG A 80 -14.89 5.59 6.77
N PHE A 81 -14.59 4.62 5.94
CA PHE A 81 -13.23 4.28 5.54
C PHE A 81 -12.89 5.02 4.25
N ILE A 82 -11.73 5.67 4.21
CA ILE A 82 -11.26 6.46 3.06
C ILE A 82 -9.91 5.94 2.64
N GLN A 83 -9.75 5.60 1.36
CA GLN A 83 -8.49 5.22 0.77
C GLN A 83 -8.21 6.10 -0.44
N LYS A 84 -6.99 6.64 -0.48
CA LYS A 84 -6.50 7.46 -1.58
C LYS A 84 -5.30 6.77 -2.22
N GLU A 85 -5.40 6.50 -3.50
CA GLU A 85 -4.37 5.83 -4.29
C GLU A 85 -4.04 6.61 -5.55
N GLY A 86 -2.80 6.50 -6.01
CA GLY A 86 -2.36 6.95 -7.32
C GLY A 86 -1.37 8.09 -7.31
N ILE A 87 -0.56 8.14 -8.37
CA ILE A 87 0.49 9.14 -8.59
C ILE A 87 0.00 10.22 -9.55
N LEU A 88 -0.46 9.83 -10.73
CA LEU A 88 -0.93 10.72 -11.79
C LEU A 88 -2.47 10.81 -11.78
N ASN A 89 -3.13 9.66 -11.67
CA ASN A 89 -4.57 9.57 -11.50
C ASN A 89 -4.86 9.23 -10.04
N VAL A 90 -5.50 10.13 -9.33
CA VAL A 90 -5.90 9.92 -7.94
C VAL A 90 -7.25 9.21 -7.92
N LYS A 91 -7.26 7.97 -7.40
CA LYS A 91 -8.47 7.23 -7.10
C LYS A 91 -8.75 7.36 -5.60
N MET A 92 -9.93 7.86 -5.27
CA MET A 92 -10.41 7.94 -3.90
C MET A 92 -11.57 6.95 -3.75
N THR A 93 -11.46 6.07 -2.78
CA THR A 93 -12.50 5.10 -2.44
C THR A 93 -12.98 5.40 -1.04
N GLU A 94 -14.27 5.65 -0.90
CA GLU A 94 -14.93 5.89 0.38
C GLU A 94 -15.94 4.77 0.63
N ILE A 95 -15.86 4.13 1.78
CA ILE A 95 -16.75 3.05 2.18
C ILE A 95 -17.39 3.45 3.52
N PRO A 96 -18.69 3.71 3.56
CA PRO A 96 -19.39 3.97 4.81
C PRO A 96 -19.30 2.75 5.73
N LEU A 97 -18.99 2.96 7.01
CA LEU A 97 -18.79 1.87 7.98
C LEU A 97 -20.05 1.03 8.17
N TYR A 98 -21.24 1.63 8.11
CA TYR A 98 -22.51 0.92 8.23
C TYR A 98 -22.79 -0.07 7.10
N LYS A 99 -22.06 0.04 5.96
CA LYS A 99 -22.16 -0.90 4.85
C LYS A 99 -21.18 -2.06 4.95
N ILE A 100 -20.26 -2.05 5.91
CA ILE A 100 -19.26 -3.10 6.09
C ILE A 100 -19.85 -4.17 7.01
N GLU A 101 -20.04 -5.38 6.47
CA GLU A 101 -20.56 -6.53 7.22
C GLU A 101 -19.44 -7.36 7.84
N THR A 102 -18.34 -7.51 7.10
CA THR A 102 -17.25 -8.38 7.52
C THR A 102 -15.89 -7.75 7.26
N VAL A 103 -15.00 -7.86 8.25
CA VAL A 103 -13.60 -7.43 8.14
C VAL A 103 -12.70 -8.65 8.32
N ASN A 104 -12.24 -9.19 7.21
CA ASN A 104 -11.32 -10.30 7.16
C ASN A 104 -9.87 -9.82 7.25
N PHE A 105 -9.02 -10.64 7.84
CA PHE A 105 -7.61 -10.38 7.99
C PHE A 105 -6.81 -11.56 7.45
N TYR A 106 -5.87 -11.27 6.57
CA TYR A 106 -4.99 -12.27 5.98
C TYR A 106 -3.53 -11.85 6.19
N GLN A 107 -2.74 -12.80 6.67
CA GLN A 107 -1.31 -12.60 6.89
C GLN A 107 -0.56 -13.89 6.58
N SER A 108 0.29 -13.86 5.56
CA SER A 108 1.19 -14.98 5.27
C SER A 108 2.36 -15.00 6.26
N PHE A 109 3.10 -16.11 6.32
CA PHE A 109 4.26 -16.26 7.20
C PHE A 109 5.29 -15.13 7.02
N TRP A 110 5.62 -14.79 5.79
CA TRP A 110 6.55 -13.70 5.47
C TRP A 110 6.01 -12.32 5.85
N GLN A 111 4.73 -12.10 5.62
CA GLN A 111 4.07 -10.86 6.03
C GLN A 111 4.07 -10.69 7.55
N ARG A 112 3.91 -11.80 8.28
CA ARG A 112 3.97 -11.79 9.74
C ARG A 112 5.36 -11.42 10.26
N MET A 113 6.42 -11.98 9.67
CA MET A 113 7.81 -11.61 9.99
C MET A 113 8.10 -10.13 9.75
N LEU A 114 7.49 -9.56 8.69
CA LEU A 114 7.71 -8.17 8.27
C LEU A 114 6.71 -7.19 8.91
N GLY A 115 5.80 -7.65 9.79
CA GLY A 115 4.81 -6.80 10.45
C GLY A 115 3.73 -6.26 9.52
N THR A 116 3.52 -6.88 8.35
CA THR A 116 2.53 -6.45 7.35
C THR A 116 1.38 -7.44 7.23
N GLY A 117 0.29 -7.04 6.57
CA GLY A 117 -0.84 -7.90 6.26
C GLY A 117 -1.80 -7.28 5.26
N CYS A 118 -2.85 -8.04 4.96
CA CYS A 118 -3.95 -7.63 4.10
C CYS A 118 -5.23 -7.59 4.92
N ILE A 119 -6.03 -6.55 4.74
CA ILE A 119 -7.38 -6.44 5.29
C ILE A 119 -8.34 -6.43 4.11
N GLU A 120 -9.37 -7.26 4.19
CA GLU A 120 -10.47 -7.30 3.26
C GLU A 120 -11.75 -6.88 3.98
N MET A 121 -12.41 -5.88 3.45
CA MET A 121 -13.71 -5.41 3.91
C MET A 121 -14.77 -5.87 2.92
N VAL A 122 -15.78 -6.58 3.41
CA VAL A 122 -16.91 -7.05 2.60
C VAL A 122 -18.13 -6.23 2.97
N GLY A 123 -18.71 -5.58 1.97
CA GLY A 123 -19.90 -4.76 2.13
C GLY A 123 -21.20 -5.52 1.86
N SER A 124 -22.32 -4.93 2.26
CA SER A 124 -23.69 -5.47 2.15
C SER A 124 -24.18 -5.79 0.73
N GLY A 125 -23.41 -5.46 -0.30
CA GLY A 125 -23.69 -5.82 -1.67
C GLY A 125 -22.79 -6.93 -2.23
N GLY A 126 -22.03 -7.65 -1.37
CA GLY A 126 -21.06 -8.66 -1.80
C GLY A 126 -19.80 -8.04 -2.44
N THR A 127 -19.67 -6.71 -2.43
CA THR A 127 -18.47 -6.04 -2.90
C THR A 127 -17.37 -6.20 -1.87
N SER A 128 -16.22 -6.74 -2.27
CA SER A 128 -15.03 -6.80 -1.41
C SER A 128 -14.03 -5.71 -1.78
N HIS A 129 -13.45 -5.09 -0.76
CA HIS A 129 -12.36 -4.13 -0.89
C HIS A 129 -11.16 -4.61 -0.10
N GLN A 130 -10.04 -4.81 -0.80
CA GLN A 130 -8.81 -5.34 -0.20
C GLN A 130 -7.73 -4.27 -0.14
N ILE A 131 -7.08 -4.18 1.01
CA ILE A 131 -5.93 -3.32 1.22
C ILE A 131 -4.74 -4.18 1.58
N HIS A 132 -3.71 -4.13 0.74
CA HIS A 132 -2.52 -4.92 0.89
C HIS A 132 -1.39 -4.15 1.56
N ARG A 133 -0.49 -4.88 2.26
CA ARG A 133 0.76 -4.36 2.82
C ARG A 133 0.56 -3.22 3.84
N ILE A 134 -0.49 -3.35 4.65
CA ILE A 134 -0.77 -2.43 5.76
C ILE A 134 0.25 -2.66 6.87
N GLU A 135 0.70 -1.58 7.48
CA GLU A 135 1.48 -1.59 8.71
C GLU A 135 0.56 -1.85 9.91
N HIS A 136 1.00 -2.70 10.84
CA HIS A 136 0.22 -3.10 12.03
C HIS A 136 -1.23 -3.50 11.74
N PRO A 137 -1.48 -4.47 10.84
CA PRO A 137 -2.81 -4.76 10.32
C PRO A 137 -3.81 -5.19 11.41
N MET A 138 -3.34 -5.78 12.51
CA MET A 138 -4.18 -6.15 13.65
C MET A 138 -4.74 -4.93 14.39
N GLU A 139 -3.97 -3.87 14.52
CA GLU A 139 -4.43 -2.61 15.13
C GLU A 139 -5.43 -1.91 14.23
N VAL A 140 -5.14 -1.86 12.92
CA VAL A 140 -6.05 -1.30 11.92
C VAL A 140 -7.38 -2.03 11.94
N ARG A 141 -7.37 -3.38 11.93
CA ARG A 141 -8.59 -4.19 12.02
C ARG A 141 -9.37 -3.90 13.31
N LYS A 142 -8.70 -3.87 14.46
CA LYS A 142 -9.35 -3.55 15.75
C LYS A 142 -10.01 -2.18 15.71
N THR A 143 -9.35 -1.18 15.14
CA THR A 143 -9.87 0.17 15.01
C THR A 143 -11.10 0.22 14.11
N ILE A 144 -11.07 -0.45 12.95
CA ILE A 144 -12.22 -0.53 12.03
C ILE A 144 -13.42 -1.18 12.74
N VAL A 145 -13.21 -2.35 13.36
CA VAL A 145 -14.28 -3.08 14.06
C VAL A 145 -14.85 -2.26 15.24
N SER A 146 -14.00 -1.56 16.00
CA SER A 146 -14.44 -0.68 17.08
C SER A 146 -15.25 0.50 16.55
N ALA A 147 -14.87 1.07 15.39
CA ALA A 147 -15.61 2.16 14.77
C ALA A 147 -16.98 1.69 14.26
N ILE A 148 -17.08 0.51 13.66
CA ILE A 148 -18.35 -0.11 13.23
C ILE A 148 -19.28 -0.30 14.43
N ASN A 149 -18.82 -0.95 15.50
CA ASN A 149 -19.62 -1.21 16.69
C ASN A 149 -20.11 0.08 17.36
N LYS A 150 -19.30 1.14 17.34
CA LYS A 150 -19.65 2.43 17.89
C LYS A 150 -20.71 3.16 17.06
N GLN A 151 -20.68 2.97 15.75
CA GLN A 151 -21.68 3.51 14.84
C GLN A 151 -23.02 2.76 14.99
N ASP A 152 -23.01 1.44 15.07
CA ASP A 152 -24.22 0.63 15.27
C ASP A 152 -24.91 0.99 16.59
N SER A 153 -24.14 1.19 17.66
CA SER A 153 -24.71 1.62 18.95
C SER A 153 -25.34 3.02 18.90
N LYS A 154 -24.81 3.94 18.10
CA LYS A 154 -25.41 5.27 17.91
C LYS A 154 -26.71 5.19 17.13
N LEU A 155 -26.80 4.35 16.10
CA LEU A 155 -28.02 4.17 15.31
C LEU A 155 -29.13 3.57 16.15
N GLN A 156 -28.85 2.58 17.01
CA GLN A 156 -29.82 1.97 17.92
C GLN A 156 -30.38 2.97 18.97
N VAL A 157 -29.57 3.91 19.44
CA VAL A 157 -30.02 4.95 20.39
C VAL A 157 -30.89 6.00 19.72
N GLN A 158 -30.76 6.21 18.40
CA GLN A 158 -31.61 7.18 17.68
C GLN A 158 -32.97 6.61 17.27
N GLU A 159 -33.15 5.28 17.28
CA GLU A 159 -34.42 4.61 16.97
C GLU A 159 -35.31 4.38 18.20
N THR A 160 -34.85 4.73 19.40
CA THR A 160 -35.61 4.57 20.68
C THR A 160 -36.10 5.90 21.19
#